data_441077fd68f2a01efcad0ae97e565f75
#
_entry.id   441077fd68f2a01efcad0ae97e565f75
#
_cell.length_a   1.000
_cell.length_b   1.000
_cell.length_c   1.000
_cell.angle_alpha   90.00
_cell.angle_beta   90.00
_cell.angle_gamma   90.00
#
_symmetry.space_group_name_H-M   'P 1'
#
loop_
_entity.id
_entity.type
_entity.pdbx_description
1 polymer ?
#
loop_
_entity_poly.entity_id
_entity_poly.type
_entity_poly.pdbx_seq_one_letter_code
_entity_poly.pdbx_strand_id
1 'polypeptide(L)'
;MKIKHLPYPEAERTEVVDNYFGTEVADPYRWLEDDRSEQTAAWVAAENAVTQNYLDQIPFREAMRARLTELWAYPWEGAPAKFGDYYYFYRNDGRQNQAVLYRQASLDAEPEVFLDPNTLSEDGTVALSGISFSEDGRYLAYAASASGSDWSDIHVIRTADKQPTGDIVKWVKLSNAVWTPDEKGFYYSTFDVPEAGVYSSQNQYQKVYYHTLGKPQSSDRLIHMDTQHPLRYFASSVSKDGKWLFITASEGTSGSEILYRKSSDKKFKVLLPGFANDHEIIRAENDKLYVRTNLDAPNYRVIRIDLNNPSVIEEIIPENPKNMLEIVSKPGDYLMASYLEDAQSQVYQYDWNGKLIRKVELPAIGSAGGFSGKKGETEAFYSLTNFTTPSTVYRYDLATGESTLYKRPEVKFNPEDYTTEQVFYTSKDGTKVPMFIVYRNGLKLDGNNPCYLYAYGGFQVS
;
A
#
# COMPACT_ATOMS: atom_id res chain seq x y z
N MET A 1 40.88 -7.65 10.08
CA MET A 1 40.72 -6.64 11.15
C MET A 1 39.98 -7.32 12.30
N LYS A 2 40.44 -7.20 13.55
CA LYS A 2 39.68 -7.71 14.71
C LYS A 2 38.86 -6.51 15.24
N ILE A 3 37.52 -6.56 15.07
CA ILE A 3 36.62 -5.61 15.67
C ILE A 3 36.55 -5.89 17.18
N LYS A 4 36.71 -4.86 17.99
CA LYS A 4 36.59 -4.98 19.44
C LYS A 4 35.13 -4.86 19.83
N HIS A 5 34.59 -5.89 20.45
CA HIS A 5 33.22 -5.86 20.97
C HIS A 5 33.19 -5.22 22.36
N LEU A 6 32.21 -4.36 22.60
CA LEU A 6 31.81 -3.98 23.94
C LEU A 6 30.96 -5.12 24.54
N PRO A 7 30.98 -5.30 25.88
CA PRO A 7 30.02 -6.19 26.52
C PRO A 7 28.59 -5.67 26.27
N TYR A 8 27.67 -6.59 26.06
CA TYR A 8 26.26 -6.23 25.99
C TYR A 8 25.77 -5.76 27.37
N PRO A 9 24.87 -4.75 27.41
CA PRO A 9 24.22 -4.36 28.65
C PRO A 9 23.44 -5.51 29.27
N GLU A 10 23.50 -5.65 30.58
CA GLU A 10 22.65 -6.61 31.27
C GLU A 10 21.23 -6.09 31.34
N ALA A 11 20.26 -6.91 30.90
CA ALA A 11 18.84 -6.62 31.08
C ALA A 11 18.39 -7.14 32.46
N GLU A 12 17.71 -6.28 33.21
CA GLU A 12 17.12 -6.67 34.51
C GLU A 12 16.11 -7.81 34.28
N ARG A 13 16.19 -8.83 35.14
CA ARG A 13 15.24 -9.95 35.11
C ARG A 13 14.25 -9.81 36.25
N THR A 14 12.97 -9.80 35.90
CA THR A 14 11.84 -9.76 36.85
C THR A 14 11.22 -11.14 37.03
N GLU A 15 10.43 -11.34 38.05
CA GLU A 15 9.74 -12.60 38.35
C GLU A 15 8.31 -12.63 37.77
N VAL A 16 8.07 -12.04 36.61
CA VAL A 16 6.79 -12.06 35.94
C VAL A 16 6.52 -13.43 35.32
N VAL A 17 5.36 -13.99 35.63
CA VAL A 17 4.92 -15.29 35.10
C VAL A 17 3.47 -15.20 34.67
N ASP A 18 3.19 -15.61 33.41
CA ASP A 18 1.83 -15.75 32.90
C ASP A 18 1.36 -17.19 32.97
N ASN A 19 0.06 -17.38 33.17
CA ASN A 19 -0.56 -18.69 33.13
C ASN A 19 -1.42 -18.84 31.86
N TYR A 20 -0.93 -19.63 30.93
CA TYR A 20 -1.65 -19.97 29.69
C TYR A 20 -2.32 -21.35 29.83
N PHE A 21 -3.62 -21.34 30.12
CA PHE A 21 -4.42 -22.57 30.23
C PHE A 21 -3.85 -23.61 31.21
N GLY A 22 -3.29 -23.16 32.32
CA GLY A 22 -2.68 -24.02 33.34
C GLY A 22 -1.16 -24.24 33.17
N THR A 23 -0.56 -23.67 32.14
CA THR A 23 0.91 -23.70 31.93
C THR A 23 1.51 -22.35 32.35
N GLU A 24 2.43 -22.37 33.28
CA GLU A 24 3.19 -21.18 33.69
C GLU A 24 4.29 -20.90 32.70
N VAL A 25 4.34 -19.66 32.20
CA VAL A 25 5.36 -19.17 31.27
C VAL A 25 6.00 -17.92 31.88
N ALA A 26 7.30 -18.02 32.17
CA ALA A 26 8.04 -16.89 32.73
C ALA A 26 8.33 -15.85 31.63
N ASP A 27 8.08 -14.58 31.95
CA ASP A 27 8.45 -13.44 31.11
C ASP A 27 9.28 -12.41 31.90
N PRO A 28 10.59 -12.71 32.08
CA PRO A 28 11.45 -11.89 32.92
C PRO A 28 11.76 -10.51 32.36
N TYR A 29 11.38 -10.23 31.12
CA TYR A 29 11.65 -8.99 30.40
C TYR A 29 10.39 -8.22 30.04
N ARG A 30 9.26 -8.50 30.67
CA ARG A 30 7.98 -7.82 30.46
C ARG A 30 8.07 -6.29 30.56
N TRP A 31 8.98 -5.79 31.38
CA TRP A 31 9.19 -4.35 31.55
C TRP A 31 9.64 -3.65 30.26
N LEU A 32 10.24 -4.37 29.29
CA LEU A 32 10.60 -3.82 27.97
C LEU A 32 9.39 -3.50 27.10
N GLU A 33 8.20 -4.00 27.42
CA GLU A 33 6.96 -3.65 26.72
C GLU A 33 6.47 -2.23 27.04
N ASP A 34 6.93 -1.64 28.13
CA ASP A 34 6.65 -0.24 28.44
C ASP A 34 7.63 0.67 27.66
N ASP A 35 7.19 1.06 26.45
CA ASP A 35 7.93 1.89 25.51
C ASP A 35 8.12 3.36 25.99
N ARG A 36 7.44 3.76 27.08
CA ARG A 36 7.50 5.11 27.67
C ARG A 36 8.31 5.16 28.97
N SER A 37 8.75 4.03 29.47
CA SER A 37 9.51 4.00 30.71
C SER A 37 10.93 4.53 30.51
N GLU A 38 11.45 5.27 31.50
CA GLU A 38 12.85 5.71 31.53
C GLU A 38 13.81 4.50 31.53
N GLN A 39 13.41 3.40 32.14
CA GLN A 39 14.18 2.16 32.20
C GLN A 39 14.38 1.54 30.82
N THR A 40 13.32 1.41 30.04
CA THR A 40 13.38 0.90 28.65
C THR A 40 14.20 1.83 27.78
N ALA A 41 13.99 3.14 27.89
CA ALA A 41 14.76 4.13 27.15
C ALA A 41 16.27 4.06 27.45
N ALA A 42 16.63 3.91 28.72
CA ALA A 42 18.03 3.77 29.16
C ALA A 42 18.68 2.48 28.61
N TRP A 43 17.95 1.36 28.65
CA TRP A 43 18.44 0.09 28.10
C TRP A 43 18.65 0.16 26.60
N VAL A 44 17.68 0.72 25.85
CA VAL A 44 17.80 0.95 24.39
C VAL A 44 18.99 1.83 24.05
N ALA A 45 19.22 2.91 24.82
CA ALA A 45 20.39 3.78 24.62
C ALA A 45 21.71 3.03 24.84
N ALA A 46 21.78 2.16 25.85
CA ALA A 46 22.96 1.35 26.13
C ALA A 46 23.25 0.31 25.05
N GLU A 47 22.23 -0.37 24.53
CA GLU A 47 22.34 -1.30 23.39
C GLU A 47 22.78 -0.58 22.11
N ASN A 48 22.21 0.59 21.84
CA ASN A 48 22.60 1.42 20.69
C ASN A 48 24.06 1.86 20.78
N ALA A 49 24.59 2.12 21.98
CA ALA A 49 26.00 2.46 22.18
C ALA A 49 26.93 1.30 21.79
N VAL A 50 26.56 0.04 22.12
CA VAL A 50 27.31 -1.16 21.70
C VAL A 50 27.31 -1.28 20.17
N THR A 51 26.14 -1.15 19.55
CA THR A 51 25.97 -1.21 18.09
C THR A 51 26.80 -0.13 17.41
N GLN A 52 26.71 1.12 17.87
CA GLN A 52 27.42 2.25 17.27
C GLN A 52 28.93 2.09 17.40
N ASN A 53 29.42 1.66 18.58
CA ASN A 53 30.84 1.36 18.78
C ASN A 53 31.37 0.30 17.80
N TYR A 54 30.59 -0.75 17.53
CA TYR A 54 30.95 -1.77 16.55
C TYR A 54 31.04 -1.18 15.14
N LEU A 55 30.00 -0.45 14.72
CA LEU A 55 29.89 0.13 13.38
C LEU A 55 30.98 1.18 13.10
N ASP A 56 31.38 1.97 14.09
CA ASP A 56 32.41 3.00 13.96
C ASP A 56 33.81 2.43 13.73
N GLN A 57 34.03 1.17 14.07
CA GLN A 57 35.31 0.48 13.80
C GLN A 57 35.44 -0.01 12.35
N ILE A 58 34.38 0.06 11.53
CA ILE A 58 34.40 -0.39 10.13
C ILE A 58 35.07 0.70 9.27
N PRO A 59 36.30 0.47 8.76
CA PRO A 59 37.10 1.53 8.12
C PRO A 59 36.52 2.01 6.79
N PHE A 60 35.69 1.23 6.12
CA PHE A 60 35.06 1.59 4.84
C PHE A 60 33.61 2.07 4.98
N ARG A 61 33.08 2.22 6.20
CA ARG A 61 31.70 2.63 6.45
C ARG A 61 31.36 3.96 5.79
N GLU A 62 32.21 4.97 5.96
CA GLU A 62 31.96 6.30 5.38
C GLU A 62 32.07 6.30 3.85
N ALA A 63 33.03 5.55 3.28
CA ALA A 63 33.12 5.40 1.83
C ALA A 63 31.90 4.69 1.25
N MET A 64 31.38 3.68 1.95
CA MET A 64 30.15 2.97 1.61
C MET A 64 28.94 3.89 1.68
N ARG A 65 28.79 4.66 2.77
CA ARG A 65 27.74 5.67 2.95
C ARG A 65 27.76 6.68 1.82
N ALA A 66 28.92 7.25 1.53
CA ALA A 66 29.08 8.23 0.46
C ALA A 66 28.67 7.65 -0.90
N ARG A 67 29.09 6.41 -1.20
CA ARG A 67 28.73 5.74 -2.45
C ARG A 67 27.24 5.43 -2.54
N LEU A 68 26.62 4.95 -1.47
CA LEU A 68 25.17 4.71 -1.42
C LEU A 68 24.39 6.01 -1.58
N THR A 69 24.81 7.08 -0.88
CA THR A 69 24.20 8.41 -1.04
C THR A 69 24.27 8.88 -2.48
N GLU A 70 25.43 8.72 -3.13
CA GLU A 70 25.60 9.10 -4.54
C GLU A 70 24.65 8.30 -5.46
N LEU A 71 24.53 6.99 -5.25
CA LEU A 71 23.70 6.14 -6.08
C LEU A 71 22.21 6.38 -5.89
N TRP A 72 21.79 6.64 -4.64
CA TRP A 72 20.38 6.89 -4.29
C TRP A 72 19.90 8.31 -4.55
N ALA A 73 20.83 9.29 -4.60
CA ALA A 73 20.50 10.68 -4.85
C ALA A 73 20.20 10.95 -6.33
N TYR A 74 19.14 10.39 -6.85
CA TYR A 74 18.63 10.70 -8.19
C TYR A 74 17.19 11.21 -8.12
N PRO A 75 16.84 12.23 -8.93
CA PRO A 75 15.48 12.73 -8.97
C PRO A 75 14.55 11.74 -9.67
N TRP A 76 13.32 11.66 -9.18
CA TRP A 76 12.29 10.83 -9.78
C TRP A 76 10.91 11.47 -9.68
N GLU A 77 10.02 11.09 -10.59
CA GLU A 77 8.62 11.46 -10.63
C GLU A 77 7.74 10.21 -10.74
N GLY A 78 6.64 10.19 -10.00
CA GLY A 78 5.63 9.14 -10.08
C GLY A 78 4.65 9.33 -11.22
N ALA A 79 3.82 8.33 -11.46
CA ALA A 79 2.74 8.40 -12.44
C ALA A 79 1.72 9.48 -12.05
N PRO A 80 1.32 10.37 -12.98
CA PRO A 80 0.31 11.37 -12.69
C PRO A 80 -1.09 10.75 -12.64
N ALA A 81 -1.93 11.28 -11.74
CA ALA A 81 -3.34 10.96 -11.65
C ALA A 81 -4.17 12.25 -11.69
N LYS A 82 -5.27 12.25 -12.46
CA LYS A 82 -6.11 13.42 -12.62
C LYS A 82 -7.22 13.48 -11.58
N PHE A 83 -7.32 14.61 -10.86
CA PHE A 83 -8.39 14.92 -9.94
C PHE A 83 -8.87 16.37 -10.16
N GLY A 84 -10.15 16.55 -10.45
CA GLY A 84 -10.65 17.85 -10.90
C GLY A 84 -9.93 18.33 -12.15
N ASP A 85 -9.46 19.56 -12.09
CA ASP A 85 -8.79 20.23 -13.21
C ASP A 85 -7.27 19.99 -13.27
N TYR A 86 -6.71 19.23 -12.31
CA TYR A 86 -5.26 19.06 -12.18
C TYR A 86 -4.83 17.61 -12.24
N TYR A 87 -3.59 17.41 -12.74
CA TYR A 87 -2.82 16.18 -12.59
C TYR A 87 -1.95 16.30 -11.33
N TYR A 88 -1.98 15.27 -10.48
CA TYR A 88 -1.20 15.18 -9.25
C TYR A 88 -0.21 14.05 -9.36
N PHE A 89 1.02 14.28 -8.89
CA PHE A 89 2.08 13.28 -8.89
C PHE A 89 3.08 13.56 -7.78
N TYR A 90 3.77 12.51 -7.35
CA TYR A 90 4.87 12.65 -6.41
C TYR A 90 6.17 12.92 -7.16
N ARG A 91 7.00 13.81 -6.59
CA ARG A 91 8.37 14.10 -7.05
C ARG A 91 9.28 14.09 -5.84
N ASN A 92 10.51 13.55 -6.02
CA ASN A 92 11.61 13.66 -5.07
C ASN A 92 12.87 14.08 -5.83
N ASP A 93 13.63 15.01 -5.30
CA ASP A 93 14.89 15.48 -5.90
C ASP A 93 16.06 14.51 -5.65
N GLY A 94 15.81 13.39 -4.98
CA GLY A 94 16.78 12.37 -4.58
C GLY A 94 17.44 12.64 -3.23
N ARG A 95 17.08 13.72 -2.53
CA ARG A 95 17.66 14.10 -1.22
C ARG A 95 16.61 14.39 -0.15
N GLN A 96 15.37 14.63 -0.56
CA GLN A 96 14.25 14.84 0.36
C GLN A 96 13.92 13.54 1.11
N ASN A 97 13.62 13.62 2.39
CA ASN A 97 13.21 12.47 3.19
C ASN A 97 11.93 11.84 2.66
N GLN A 98 10.98 12.67 2.20
CA GLN A 98 9.71 12.25 1.65
C GLN A 98 9.48 12.89 0.29
N ALA A 99 8.80 12.16 -0.61
CA ALA A 99 8.38 12.73 -1.88
C ALA A 99 7.31 13.80 -1.68
N VAL A 100 7.43 14.88 -2.42
CA VAL A 100 6.52 16.02 -2.40
C VAL A 100 5.41 15.78 -3.40
N LEU A 101 4.15 16.06 -3.03
CA LEU A 101 3.01 16.01 -3.92
C LEU A 101 2.95 17.32 -4.72
N TYR A 102 3.09 17.21 -6.03
CA TYR A 102 2.94 18.27 -7.01
C TYR A 102 1.60 18.20 -7.72
N ARG A 103 1.19 19.32 -8.32
CA ARG A 103 0.09 19.37 -9.29
C ARG A 103 0.44 20.24 -10.49
N GLN A 104 -0.23 19.97 -11.61
CA GLN A 104 -0.12 20.74 -12.85
C GLN A 104 -1.45 20.76 -13.62
N ALA A 105 -1.74 21.84 -14.33
CA ALA A 105 -3.00 22.00 -15.05
C ALA A 105 -3.11 21.11 -16.31
N SER A 106 -1.99 20.78 -16.92
CA SER A 106 -1.87 19.82 -18.03
C SER A 106 -0.57 19.04 -17.88
N LEU A 107 -0.38 17.97 -18.63
CA LEU A 107 0.85 17.16 -18.59
C LEU A 107 2.10 17.93 -19.02
N ASP A 108 1.93 19.01 -19.78
CA ASP A 108 3.02 19.87 -20.28
C ASP A 108 3.13 21.20 -19.49
N ALA A 109 2.25 21.44 -18.51
CA ALA A 109 2.30 22.66 -17.71
C ALA A 109 3.39 22.58 -16.63
N GLU A 110 3.93 23.74 -16.25
CA GLU A 110 4.86 23.81 -15.12
C GLU A 110 4.18 23.33 -13.82
N PRO A 111 4.76 22.37 -13.13
CA PRO A 111 4.22 21.85 -11.89
C PRO A 111 4.48 22.80 -10.72
N GLU A 112 3.52 22.87 -9.81
CA GLU A 112 3.65 23.56 -8.55
C GLU A 112 3.55 22.60 -7.36
N VAL A 113 4.22 22.90 -6.26
CA VAL A 113 4.08 22.16 -5.00
C VAL A 113 2.64 22.27 -4.52
N PHE A 114 2.03 21.12 -4.27
CA PHE A 114 0.69 21.05 -3.70
C PHE A 114 0.71 20.75 -2.20
N LEU A 115 1.42 19.69 -1.79
CA LEU A 115 1.62 19.32 -0.39
C LEU A 115 3.04 18.80 -0.20
N ASP A 116 3.80 19.45 0.68
CA ASP A 116 5.15 19.01 1.04
C ASP A 116 5.16 18.37 2.43
N PRO A 117 5.22 17.03 2.52
CA PRO A 117 5.24 16.35 3.80
C PRO A 117 6.49 16.63 4.63
N ASN A 118 7.59 17.08 4.03
CA ASN A 118 8.82 17.45 4.76
C ASN A 118 8.63 18.69 5.64
N THR A 119 7.53 19.42 5.48
CA THR A 119 7.18 20.60 6.29
C THR A 119 6.17 20.32 7.40
N LEU A 120 5.71 19.07 7.55
CA LEU A 120 4.68 18.71 8.55
C LEU A 120 5.23 18.65 9.98
N SER A 121 6.54 18.48 10.15
CA SER A 121 7.22 18.58 11.44
C SER A 121 8.65 19.14 11.27
N GLU A 122 9.14 19.81 12.31
CA GLU A 122 10.49 20.41 12.28
C GLU A 122 11.60 19.36 12.27
N ASP A 123 11.36 18.21 12.90
CA ASP A 123 12.31 17.09 13.02
C ASP A 123 12.19 16.07 11.86
N GLY A 124 11.23 16.25 10.94
CA GLY A 124 10.99 15.37 9.81
C GLY A 124 10.44 13.98 10.18
N THR A 125 9.94 13.79 11.40
CA THR A 125 9.41 12.49 11.87
C THR A 125 7.95 12.25 11.48
N VAL A 126 7.22 13.26 11.00
CA VAL A 126 5.84 13.11 10.51
C VAL A 126 5.85 12.74 9.03
N ALA A 127 5.18 11.65 8.70
CA ALA A 127 5.08 11.14 7.33
C ALA A 127 3.63 11.05 6.86
N LEU A 128 3.43 11.17 5.53
CA LEU A 128 2.14 10.83 4.92
C LEU A 128 1.95 9.31 4.94
N SER A 129 0.86 8.86 5.55
CA SER A 129 0.44 7.45 5.55
C SER A 129 -0.65 7.16 4.50
N GLY A 130 -1.27 8.18 3.92
CA GLY A 130 -2.24 8.04 2.85
C GLY A 130 -2.79 9.37 2.36
N ILE A 131 -3.33 9.34 1.14
CA ILE A 131 -4.08 10.46 0.55
C ILE A 131 -5.36 9.96 -0.10
N SER A 132 -6.41 10.76 -0.09
CA SER A 132 -7.67 10.48 -0.75
C SER A 132 -8.30 11.76 -1.27
N PHE A 133 -8.48 11.85 -2.59
CA PHE A 133 -9.20 12.96 -3.21
C PHE A 133 -10.70 12.70 -3.18
N SER A 134 -11.49 13.76 -3.03
CA SER A 134 -12.92 13.71 -3.28
C SER A 134 -13.23 13.46 -4.76
N GLU A 135 -14.45 13.04 -5.10
CA GLU A 135 -14.80 12.58 -6.46
C GLU A 135 -14.56 13.68 -7.52
N ASP A 136 -14.99 14.92 -7.22
CA ASP A 136 -14.78 16.07 -8.10
C ASP A 136 -13.40 16.70 -7.97
N GLY A 137 -12.58 16.21 -7.03
CA GLY A 137 -11.23 16.73 -6.75
C GLY A 137 -11.21 18.07 -6.03
N ARG A 138 -12.31 18.49 -5.38
CA ARG A 138 -12.37 19.75 -4.60
C ARG A 138 -11.61 19.70 -3.29
N TYR A 139 -11.49 18.50 -2.71
CA TYR A 139 -10.81 18.26 -1.44
C TYR A 139 -9.78 17.16 -1.56
N LEU A 140 -8.71 17.29 -0.78
CA LEU A 140 -7.79 16.21 -0.45
C LEU A 140 -7.86 15.95 1.05
N ALA A 141 -8.15 14.72 1.43
CA ALA A 141 -7.88 14.22 2.77
C ALA A 141 -6.50 13.53 2.77
N TYR A 142 -5.62 13.91 3.69
CA TYR A 142 -4.34 13.25 3.86
C TYR A 142 -4.18 12.77 5.30
N ALA A 143 -3.66 11.56 5.45
CA ALA A 143 -3.35 10.97 6.75
C ALA A 143 -1.88 11.19 7.05
N ALA A 144 -1.59 11.70 8.24
CA ALA A 144 -0.23 11.97 8.73
C ALA A 144 0.04 11.14 9.98
N SER A 145 1.15 10.39 9.99
CA SER A 145 1.59 9.59 11.14
C SER A 145 2.91 10.11 11.68
N ALA A 146 3.08 10.09 13.00
CA ALA A 146 4.29 10.54 13.67
C ALA A 146 5.19 9.36 14.05
N SER A 147 6.50 9.51 13.86
CA SER A 147 7.54 8.60 14.35
C SER A 147 7.35 7.13 13.98
N GLY A 148 6.81 6.87 12.78
CA GLY A 148 6.58 5.50 12.29
C GLY A 148 5.41 4.77 12.96
N SER A 149 4.54 5.50 13.67
CA SER A 149 3.33 4.95 14.26
C SER A 149 2.34 4.47 13.19
N ASP A 150 1.60 3.41 13.49
CA ASP A 150 0.43 3.01 12.70
C ASP A 150 -0.79 3.92 12.89
N TRP A 151 -0.75 4.79 13.91
CA TRP A 151 -1.78 5.78 14.16
C TRP A 151 -1.55 7.03 13.31
N SER A 152 -2.62 7.55 12.75
CA SER A 152 -2.59 8.73 11.88
C SER A 152 -3.69 9.70 12.26
N ASP A 153 -3.46 10.97 11.95
CA ASP A 153 -4.50 11.99 11.95
C ASP A 153 -4.85 12.33 10.48
N ILE A 154 -6.14 12.33 10.14
CA ILE A 154 -6.61 12.77 8.82
C ILE A 154 -6.86 14.27 8.86
N HIS A 155 -6.26 14.98 7.93
CA HIS A 155 -6.44 16.40 7.67
C HIS A 155 -7.09 16.60 6.32
N VAL A 156 -7.87 17.68 6.17
CA VAL A 156 -8.55 18.01 4.91
C VAL A 156 -8.12 19.38 4.41
N ILE A 157 -7.74 19.45 3.12
CA ILE A 157 -7.41 20.70 2.44
C ILE A 157 -8.30 20.89 1.19
N ARG A 158 -8.62 22.13 0.89
CA ARG A 158 -9.25 22.49 -0.39
C ARG A 158 -8.20 22.51 -1.49
N THR A 159 -8.50 21.87 -2.60
CA THR A 159 -7.54 21.79 -3.72
C THR A 159 -7.39 23.12 -4.45
N ALA A 160 -8.43 23.95 -4.48
CA ALA A 160 -8.42 25.22 -5.21
C ALA A 160 -7.36 26.20 -4.69
N ASP A 161 -7.28 26.38 -3.39
CA ASP A 161 -6.43 27.38 -2.71
C ASP A 161 -5.38 26.77 -1.76
N LYS A 162 -5.32 25.45 -1.67
CA LYS A 162 -4.41 24.68 -0.77
C LYS A 162 -4.61 24.98 0.72
N GLN A 163 -5.78 25.56 1.10
CA GLN A 163 -6.03 25.92 2.48
C GLN A 163 -6.68 24.77 3.25
N PRO A 164 -6.30 24.55 4.51
CA PRO A 164 -6.97 23.58 5.38
C PRO A 164 -8.42 23.99 5.60
N THR A 165 -9.32 23.01 5.66
CA THR A 165 -10.73 23.23 6.00
C THR A 165 -10.94 23.40 7.51
N GLY A 166 -9.98 22.94 8.31
CA GLY A 166 -10.08 22.86 9.77
C GLY A 166 -10.58 21.50 10.25
N ASP A 167 -10.98 20.61 9.35
CA ASP A 167 -11.37 19.25 9.70
C ASP A 167 -10.13 18.42 10.03
N ILE A 168 -10.11 17.86 11.24
CA ILE A 168 -9.05 16.96 11.73
C ILE A 168 -9.73 15.75 12.39
N VAL A 169 -9.47 14.56 11.86
CA VAL A 169 -9.92 13.30 12.45
C VAL A 169 -8.72 12.57 13.03
N LYS A 170 -8.68 12.44 14.34
CA LYS A 170 -7.58 11.86 15.09
C LYS A 170 -7.77 10.37 15.35
N TRP A 171 -6.66 9.70 15.69
CA TRP A 171 -6.65 8.30 16.11
C TRP A 171 -7.18 7.33 15.05
N VAL A 172 -6.80 7.56 13.79
CA VAL A 172 -7.13 6.65 12.68
C VAL A 172 -6.05 5.58 12.58
N LYS A 173 -6.46 4.32 12.40
CA LYS A 173 -5.55 3.20 12.22
C LYS A 173 -6.13 2.19 11.24
N LEU A 174 -5.30 1.71 10.31
CA LEU A 174 -5.69 0.78 9.24
C LEU A 174 -6.83 1.33 8.37
N SER A 175 -6.85 2.63 8.10
CA SER A 175 -7.91 3.29 7.34
C SER A 175 -7.44 4.57 6.68
N ASN A 176 -8.12 4.93 5.61
CA ASN A 176 -8.06 6.23 4.94
C ASN A 176 -9.45 6.85 4.85
N ALA A 177 -9.53 8.11 4.42
CA ALA A 177 -10.82 8.75 4.14
C ALA A 177 -11.47 8.14 2.89
N VAL A 178 -12.71 7.68 3.02
CA VAL A 178 -13.54 7.18 1.91
C VAL A 178 -14.67 8.18 1.67
N TRP A 179 -14.46 9.05 0.70
CA TRP A 179 -15.38 10.14 0.39
C TRP A 179 -16.75 9.66 -0.07
N THR A 180 -17.81 10.35 0.37
CA THR A 180 -19.12 10.21 -0.28
C THR A 180 -19.13 10.98 -1.61
N PRO A 181 -19.86 10.49 -2.64
CA PRO A 181 -19.89 11.17 -3.95
C PRO A 181 -20.44 12.59 -3.92
N ASP A 182 -21.23 12.95 -2.90
CA ASP A 182 -21.73 14.31 -2.67
C ASP A 182 -20.72 15.24 -1.97
N GLU A 183 -19.55 14.71 -1.63
CA GLU A 183 -18.41 15.37 -0.98
C GLU A 183 -18.75 16.09 0.33
N LYS A 184 -19.86 15.73 0.99
CA LYS A 184 -20.22 16.32 2.28
C LYS A 184 -19.46 15.74 3.46
N GLY A 185 -18.72 14.65 3.24
CA GLY A 185 -17.93 13.98 4.24
C GLY A 185 -17.32 12.67 3.75
N PHE A 186 -16.79 11.92 4.66
CA PHE A 186 -16.12 10.65 4.36
C PHE A 186 -16.29 9.63 5.50
N TYR A 187 -16.17 8.36 5.16
CA TYR A 187 -16.07 7.27 6.12
C TYR A 187 -14.61 7.04 6.48
N TYR A 188 -14.39 6.63 7.72
CA TYR A 188 -13.08 6.21 8.23
C TYR A 188 -13.25 5.17 9.33
N SER A 189 -12.20 4.38 9.58
CA SER A 189 -12.18 3.39 10.65
C SER A 189 -11.18 3.78 11.73
N THR A 190 -11.53 3.52 12.98
CA THR A 190 -10.69 3.85 14.14
C THR A 190 -10.94 2.86 15.27
N PHE A 191 -10.03 2.85 16.24
CA PHE A 191 -10.21 2.18 17.53
C PHE A 191 -10.41 3.23 18.63
N ASP A 192 -10.76 2.77 19.83
CA ASP A 192 -10.71 3.66 21.00
C ASP A 192 -9.25 4.05 21.29
N VAL A 193 -9.09 5.24 21.84
CA VAL A 193 -7.76 5.75 22.22
C VAL A 193 -7.13 4.81 23.24
N PRO A 194 -5.92 4.30 23.03
CA PRO A 194 -5.28 3.41 24.00
C PRO A 194 -5.09 4.08 25.37
N GLU A 195 -5.51 3.42 26.44
CA GLU A 195 -5.33 3.92 27.81
C GLU A 195 -3.87 3.80 28.28
N ALA A 196 -3.14 2.81 27.76
CA ALA A 196 -1.72 2.56 28.03
C ALA A 196 -0.98 2.18 26.74
N GLY A 197 0.33 2.49 26.63
CA GLY A 197 1.23 2.03 25.57
C GLY A 197 0.69 2.13 24.14
N VAL A 198 0.92 3.23 23.42
CA VAL A 198 0.38 3.44 22.05
C VAL A 198 0.87 2.37 21.07
N TYR A 199 2.06 1.84 21.28
CA TYR A 199 2.70 0.85 20.39
C TYR A 199 2.45 -0.60 20.81
N SER A 200 2.25 -0.86 22.09
CA SER A 200 2.12 -2.21 22.66
C SER A 200 0.68 -2.64 22.97
N SER A 201 -0.26 -1.69 23.02
CA SER A 201 -1.67 -2.01 23.34
C SER A 201 -2.33 -2.81 22.22
N GLN A 202 -3.01 -3.90 22.57
CA GLN A 202 -3.87 -4.63 21.63
C GLN A 202 -5.07 -3.76 21.25
N ASN A 203 -5.23 -3.50 19.94
CA ASN A 203 -6.37 -2.76 19.43
C ASN A 203 -7.57 -3.71 19.26
N GLN A 204 -8.71 -3.35 19.81
CA GLN A 204 -9.94 -4.13 19.76
C GLN A 204 -11.13 -3.25 19.41
N TYR A 205 -12.20 -3.88 18.88
CA TYR A 205 -13.47 -3.24 18.58
C TYR A 205 -13.33 -2.04 17.62
N GLN A 206 -12.68 -2.24 16.49
CA GLN A 206 -12.63 -1.21 15.47
C GLN A 206 -14.03 -0.73 15.08
N LYS A 207 -14.17 0.55 14.85
CA LYS A 207 -15.44 1.22 14.54
C LYS A 207 -15.31 1.96 13.23
N VAL A 208 -16.37 1.94 12.43
CA VAL A 208 -16.50 2.77 11.24
C VAL A 208 -17.36 3.98 11.56
N TYR A 209 -16.85 5.17 11.31
CA TYR A 209 -17.55 6.43 11.48
C TYR A 209 -17.74 7.16 10.15
N TYR A 210 -18.66 8.11 10.15
CA TYR A 210 -18.84 9.08 9.09
C TYR A 210 -18.56 10.48 9.64
N HIS A 211 -17.55 11.11 9.09
CA HIS A 211 -17.20 12.51 9.37
C HIS A 211 -17.93 13.43 8.41
N THR A 212 -18.57 14.48 8.93
CA THR A 212 -19.21 15.52 8.12
C THR A 212 -18.29 16.74 8.08
N LEU A 213 -17.93 17.18 6.88
CA LEU A 213 -17.06 18.36 6.71
C LEU A 213 -17.59 19.59 7.46
N GLY A 214 -16.68 20.31 8.11
CA GLY A 214 -16.96 21.48 8.92
C GLY A 214 -17.61 21.18 10.27
N LYS A 215 -17.64 19.92 10.70
CA LYS A 215 -18.14 19.51 12.01
C LYS A 215 -17.00 18.92 12.86
N PRO A 216 -17.06 19.05 14.19
CA PRO A 216 -16.06 18.43 15.06
C PRO A 216 -16.19 16.90 15.04
N GLN A 217 -15.06 16.19 15.14
CA GLN A 217 -15.01 14.71 15.21
C GLN A 217 -15.93 14.12 16.28
N SER A 218 -16.12 14.81 17.39
CA SER A 218 -17.04 14.39 18.48
C SER A 218 -18.52 14.27 18.06
N SER A 219 -18.88 14.83 16.90
CA SER A 219 -20.21 14.70 16.31
C SER A 219 -20.31 13.62 15.24
N ASP A 220 -19.24 12.87 14.99
CA ASP A 220 -19.20 11.86 13.97
C ASP A 220 -20.16 10.70 14.27
N ARG A 221 -20.80 10.26 13.22
CA ARG A 221 -21.84 9.23 13.32
C ARG A 221 -21.25 7.84 13.22
N LEU A 222 -21.48 7.01 14.25
CA LEU A 222 -21.14 5.58 14.20
C LEU A 222 -21.96 4.90 13.10
N ILE A 223 -21.28 4.20 12.21
CA ILE A 223 -21.83 3.50 11.05
C ILE A 223 -21.86 2.00 11.26
N HIS A 224 -20.75 1.45 11.79
CA HIS A 224 -20.61 0.00 12.00
C HIS A 224 -19.65 -0.28 13.17
N MET A 225 -19.97 -1.32 13.91
CA MET A 225 -19.13 -1.91 14.96
C MET A 225 -19.58 -3.36 15.17
N ASP A 226 -18.64 -4.27 15.42
CA ASP A 226 -18.92 -5.64 15.86
C ASP A 226 -18.47 -5.81 17.32
N THR A 227 -19.44 -6.03 18.23
CA THR A 227 -19.18 -6.23 19.66
C THR A 227 -18.89 -7.66 20.05
N GLN A 228 -19.10 -8.61 19.12
CA GLN A 228 -18.91 -10.04 19.38
C GLN A 228 -17.51 -10.51 18.97
N HIS A 229 -16.88 -9.82 18.00
CA HIS A 229 -15.58 -10.19 17.45
C HIS A 229 -14.60 -9.01 17.59
N PRO A 230 -13.91 -8.90 18.73
CA PRO A 230 -13.11 -7.71 19.07
C PRO A 230 -11.93 -7.48 18.12
N LEU A 231 -11.42 -8.51 17.46
CA LEU A 231 -10.23 -8.43 16.62
C LEU A 231 -10.54 -8.13 15.15
N ARG A 232 -11.82 -8.03 14.76
CA ARG A 232 -12.20 -7.65 13.39
C ARG A 232 -11.84 -6.21 13.11
N TYR A 233 -11.35 -5.99 11.90
CA TYR A 233 -11.14 -4.65 11.36
C TYR A 233 -11.92 -4.47 10.06
N PHE A 234 -12.22 -3.20 9.74
CA PHE A 234 -13.21 -2.85 8.74
C PHE A 234 -12.67 -1.81 7.77
N ALA A 235 -12.85 -2.06 6.47
CA ALA A 235 -12.71 -1.07 5.43
C ALA A 235 -14.08 -0.73 4.85
N SER A 236 -14.32 0.54 4.58
CA SER A 236 -15.56 0.98 3.93
C SER A 236 -15.35 1.27 2.45
N SER A 237 -16.41 1.11 1.66
CA SER A 237 -16.47 1.59 0.28
C SER A 237 -17.89 2.00 -0.09
N VAL A 238 -18.00 2.92 -1.05
CA VAL A 238 -19.27 3.53 -1.46
C VAL A 238 -19.43 3.36 -2.97
N SER A 239 -20.66 3.06 -3.42
CA SER A 239 -20.95 3.06 -4.86
C SER A 239 -20.81 4.45 -5.45
N LYS A 240 -20.51 4.53 -6.74
CA LYS A 240 -20.25 5.79 -7.44
C LYS A 240 -21.44 6.76 -7.41
N ASP A 241 -22.65 6.24 -7.31
CA ASP A 241 -23.90 7.03 -7.17
C ASP A 241 -24.29 7.31 -5.71
N GLY A 242 -23.47 6.85 -4.73
CA GLY A 242 -23.75 6.99 -3.30
C GLY A 242 -24.90 6.13 -2.76
N LYS A 243 -25.52 5.30 -3.59
CA LYS A 243 -26.68 4.49 -3.24
C LYS A 243 -26.36 3.34 -2.29
N TRP A 244 -25.18 2.75 -2.43
CA TRP A 244 -24.75 1.58 -1.67
C TRP A 244 -23.51 1.87 -0.83
N LEU A 245 -23.53 1.36 0.39
CA LEU A 245 -22.41 1.36 1.32
C LEU A 245 -22.01 -0.08 1.62
N PHE A 246 -20.70 -0.35 1.55
CA PHE A 246 -20.11 -1.65 1.83
C PHE A 246 -19.15 -1.54 3.00
N ILE A 247 -19.05 -2.64 3.76
CA ILE A 247 -18.01 -2.87 4.77
C ILE A 247 -17.33 -4.18 4.40
N THR A 248 -16.03 -4.13 4.21
CA THR A 248 -15.19 -5.32 4.14
C THR A 248 -14.65 -5.58 5.55
N ALA A 249 -15.03 -6.71 6.14
CA ALA A 249 -14.55 -7.14 7.45
C ALA A 249 -13.43 -8.17 7.27
N SER A 250 -12.38 -8.08 8.09
CA SER A 250 -11.24 -9.01 8.08
C SER A 250 -10.84 -9.37 9.52
N GLU A 251 -10.28 -10.57 9.72
CA GLU A 251 -9.80 -11.08 11.02
C GLU A 251 -8.29 -11.30 11.05
N GLY A 252 -7.64 -11.26 9.89
CA GLY A 252 -6.21 -11.50 9.70
C GLY A 252 -5.71 -10.90 8.40
N THR A 253 -4.58 -11.38 7.92
CA THR A 253 -3.95 -10.91 6.67
C THR A 253 -4.56 -11.51 5.41
N SER A 254 -5.46 -12.47 5.54
CA SER A 254 -6.19 -13.11 4.45
C SER A 254 -7.62 -13.42 4.89
N GLY A 255 -8.51 -13.52 3.92
CA GLY A 255 -9.93 -13.76 4.13
C GLY A 255 -10.71 -12.51 4.54
N SER A 256 -11.86 -12.30 3.89
CA SER A 256 -12.72 -11.16 4.20
C SER A 256 -14.19 -11.47 3.94
N GLU A 257 -15.06 -10.84 4.73
CA GLU A 257 -16.52 -10.85 4.54
C GLU A 257 -16.96 -9.50 3.99
N ILE A 258 -17.88 -9.49 3.03
CA ILE A 258 -18.47 -8.23 2.55
C ILE A 258 -19.89 -8.08 3.10
N LEU A 259 -20.08 -6.98 3.82
CA LEU A 259 -21.39 -6.49 4.25
C LEU A 259 -21.83 -5.37 3.33
N TYR A 260 -23.15 -5.24 3.08
CA TYR A 260 -23.70 -4.20 2.25
C TYR A 260 -25.04 -3.69 2.74
N ARG A 261 -25.37 -2.45 2.40
CA ARG A 261 -26.71 -1.86 2.59
C ARG A 261 -26.94 -0.70 1.62
N LYS A 262 -28.19 -0.33 1.40
CA LYS A 262 -28.47 0.97 0.82
C LYS A 262 -28.06 2.08 1.80
N SER A 263 -27.61 3.20 1.30
CA SER A 263 -27.22 4.35 2.15
C SER A 263 -28.40 4.86 3.00
N SER A 264 -29.64 4.68 2.52
CA SER A 264 -30.87 4.97 3.26
C SER A 264 -31.20 3.99 4.40
N ASP A 265 -30.64 2.79 4.36
CA ASP A 265 -30.96 1.75 5.32
C ASP A 265 -30.08 1.87 6.57
N LYS A 266 -30.56 1.29 7.69
CA LYS A 266 -29.81 1.32 8.96
C LYS A 266 -28.98 0.04 9.18
N LYS A 267 -29.40 -1.08 8.60
CA LYS A 267 -28.80 -2.38 8.88
C LYS A 267 -28.05 -2.93 7.68
N PHE A 268 -26.85 -3.41 7.93
CA PHE A 268 -26.10 -4.20 6.95
C PHE A 268 -26.66 -5.60 6.81
N LYS A 269 -26.50 -6.15 5.61
CA LYS A 269 -26.71 -7.56 5.29
C LYS A 269 -25.37 -8.14 4.84
N VAL A 270 -25.19 -9.43 5.06
CA VAL A 270 -24.01 -10.14 4.52
C VAL A 270 -24.23 -10.37 3.03
N LEU A 271 -23.22 -10.01 2.23
CA LEU A 271 -23.20 -10.23 0.78
C LEU A 271 -22.35 -11.43 0.41
N LEU A 272 -21.10 -11.44 0.84
CA LEU A 272 -20.17 -12.56 0.68
C LEU A 272 -19.72 -12.98 2.09
N PRO A 273 -20.15 -14.15 2.57
CA PRO A 273 -19.95 -14.55 3.95
C PRO A 273 -18.61 -15.21 4.22
N GLY A 274 -18.11 -15.03 5.44
CA GLY A 274 -16.99 -15.77 6.01
C GLY A 274 -15.62 -15.24 5.64
N PHE A 275 -14.59 -15.88 6.22
CA PHE A 275 -13.20 -15.44 6.14
C PHE A 275 -12.27 -16.48 5.48
N ALA A 276 -12.85 -17.46 4.77
CA ALA A 276 -12.07 -18.46 4.04
C ALA A 276 -11.55 -17.96 2.69
N ASN A 277 -12.15 -16.90 2.17
CA ASN A 277 -11.81 -16.32 0.86
C ASN A 277 -11.55 -14.83 0.96
N ASP A 278 -10.73 -14.35 0.03
CA ASP A 278 -10.46 -12.93 -0.14
C ASP A 278 -11.47 -12.30 -1.09
N HIS A 279 -11.94 -11.11 -0.75
CA HIS A 279 -12.86 -10.34 -1.57
C HIS A 279 -12.42 -8.89 -1.64
N GLU A 280 -12.03 -8.43 -2.82
CA GLU A 280 -11.65 -7.03 -3.08
C GLU A 280 -12.69 -6.36 -3.97
N ILE A 281 -13.28 -5.29 -3.47
CA ILE A 281 -14.25 -4.49 -4.23
C ILE A 281 -13.51 -3.64 -5.26
N ILE A 282 -13.71 -3.96 -6.55
CA ILE A 282 -13.16 -3.17 -7.66
C ILE A 282 -14.01 -1.93 -7.87
N ARG A 283 -15.33 -2.09 -7.97
CA ARG A 283 -16.27 -1.00 -8.25
C ARG A 283 -17.71 -1.40 -7.97
N ALA A 284 -18.51 -0.45 -7.48
CA ALA A 284 -19.96 -0.55 -7.45
C ALA A 284 -20.59 0.59 -8.26
N GLU A 285 -21.36 0.25 -9.29
CA GLU A 285 -22.03 1.20 -10.18
C GLU A 285 -23.28 0.56 -10.81
N ASN A 286 -24.35 1.33 -10.98
CA ASN A 286 -25.61 0.87 -11.60
C ASN A 286 -26.17 -0.41 -10.96
N ASP A 287 -26.18 -0.48 -9.64
CA ASP A 287 -26.60 -1.64 -8.84
C ASP A 287 -25.80 -2.94 -9.11
N LYS A 288 -24.63 -2.82 -9.70
CA LYS A 288 -23.70 -3.94 -9.92
C LYS A 288 -22.43 -3.74 -9.11
N LEU A 289 -21.98 -4.81 -8.45
CA LEU A 289 -20.72 -4.84 -7.71
C LEU A 289 -19.74 -5.76 -8.42
N TYR A 290 -18.57 -5.24 -8.76
CA TYR A 290 -17.45 -6.02 -9.30
C TYR A 290 -16.47 -6.34 -8.19
N VAL A 291 -16.11 -7.61 -8.05
CA VAL A 291 -15.25 -8.11 -6.97
C VAL A 291 -14.17 -9.02 -7.56
N ARG A 292 -12.92 -8.79 -7.20
CA ARG A 292 -11.85 -9.77 -7.35
C ARG A 292 -11.91 -10.70 -6.16
N THR A 293 -11.92 -12.01 -6.40
CA THR A 293 -12.09 -13.00 -5.34
C THR A 293 -11.43 -14.32 -5.68
N ASN A 294 -10.98 -15.05 -4.64
CA ASN A 294 -10.54 -16.43 -4.75
C ASN A 294 -11.64 -17.45 -4.38
N LEU A 295 -12.88 -17.02 -4.21
CA LEU A 295 -14.04 -17.92 -4.01
C LEU A 295 -14.15 -18.89 -5.19
N ASP A 296 -13.98 -20.20 -4.93
CA ASP A 296 -13.94 -21.29 -5.93
C ASP A 296 -12.94 -21.04 -7.08
N ALA A 297 -11.87 -20.24 -6.84
CA ALA A 297 -10.88 -19.84 -7.81
C ALA A 297 -9.56 -19.47 -7.11
N PRO A 298 -8.72 -20.45 -6.71
CA PRO A 298 -7.49 -20.18 -5.94
C PRO A 298 -6.56 -19.12 -6.52
N ASN A 299 -6.50 -18.98 -7.85
CA ASN A 299 -5.71 -17.96 -8.53
C ASN A 299 -6.49 -16.66 -8.80
N TYR A 300 -7.63 -16.48 -8.15
CA TYR A 300 -8.55 -15.35 -8.27
C TYR A 300 -9.24 -15.22 -9.63
N ARG A 301 -10.43 -14.66 -9.58
CA ARG A 301 -11.29 -14.29 -10.70
C ARG A 301 -11.98 -12.96 -10.43
N VAL A 302 -12.65 -12.40 -11.41
CA VAL A 302 -13.55 -11.25 -11.25
C VAL A 302 -14.99 -11.70 -11.43
N ILE A 303 -15.81 -11.41 -10.44
CA ILE A 303 -17.26 -11.65 -10.46
C ILE A 303 -18.03 -10.32 -10.45
N ARG A 304 -19.25 -10.35 -10.98
CA ARG A 304 -20.23 -9.27 -10.91
C ARG A 304 -21.47 -9.74 -10.17
N ILE A 305 -21.88 -9.00 -9.15
CA ILE A 305 -23.04 -9.30 -8.30
C ILE A 305 -24.12 -8.25 -8.56
N ASP A 306 -25.37 -8.68 -8.76
CA ASP A 306 -26.52 -7.78 -8.80
C ASP A 306 -26.97 -7.43 -7.38
N LEU A 307 -26.80 -6.18 -6.97
CA LEU A 307 -27.11 -5.72 -5.61
C LEU A 307 -28.62 -5.70 -5.28
N ASN A 308 -29.49 -5.72 -6.29
CA ASN A 308 -30.93 -5.89 -6.11
C ASN A 308 -31.34 -7.37 -5.99
N ASN A 309 -30.54 -8.29 -6.55
CA ASN A 309 -30.70 -9.73 -6.43
C ASN A 309 -29.36 -10.43 -6.26
N PRO A 310 -28.79 -10.44 -5.04
CA PRO A 310 -27.42 -10.92 -4.79
C PRO A 310 -27.17 -12.41 -5.08
N SER A 311 -28.23 -13.19 -5.31
CA SER A 311 -28.09 -14.57 -5.79
C SER A 311 -27.65 -14.68 -7.26
N VAL A 312 -27.72 -13.58 -8.02
CA VAL A 312 -27.26 -13.51 -9.40
C VAL A 312 -25.79 -13.06 -9.40
N ILE A 313 -24.90 -14.00 -9.61
CA ILE A 313 -23.46 -13.81 -9.71
C ILE A 313 -23.04 -14.22 -11.10
N GLU A 314 -22.31 -13.34 -11.79
CA GLU A 314 -21.77 -13.56 -13.12
C GLU A 314 -20.24 -13.56 -13.05
N GLU A 315 -19.59 -14.50 -13.71
CA GLU A 315 -18.14 -14.48 -13.90
C GLU A 315 -17.79 -13.54 -15.04
N ILE A 316 -16.93 -12.57 -14.77
CA ILE A 316 -16.50 -11.54 -15.74
C ILE A 316 -15.10 -11.85 -16.29
N ILE A 317 -14.13 -12.08 -15.41
CA ILE A 317 -12.81 -12.56 -15.80
C ILE A 317 -12.62 -13.90 -15.11
N PRO A 318 -12.54 -15.01 -15.86
CA PRO A 318 -12.38 -16.34 -15.27
C PRO A 318 -11.00 -16.51 -14.64
N GLU A 319 -10.90 -17.47 -13.73
CA GLU A 319 -9.62 -17.86 -13.16
C GLU A 319 -8.64 -18.30 -14.26
N ASN A 320 -7.41 -17.84 -14.14
CA ASN A 320 -6.30 -18.43 -14.89
C ASN A 320 -5.71 -19.58 -14.06
N PRO A 321 -5.74 -20.85 -14.54
CA PRO A 321 -5.31 -22.00 -13.75
C PRO A 321 -3.81 -22.03 -13.45
N LYS A 322 -3.01 -21.19 -14.09
CA LYS A 322 -1.56 -21.14 -13.94
C LYS A 322 -1.06 -19.90 -13.21
N ASN A 323 -1.70 -18.76 -13.46
CA ASN A 323 -1.19 -17.46 -13.07
C ASN A 323 -2.18 -16.77 -12.12
N MET A 324 -1.70 -16.28 -11.00
CA MET A 324 -2.52 -15.56 -10.03
C MET A 324 -2.88 -14.18 -10.56
N LEU A 325 -4.18 -13.83 -10.51
CA LEU A 325 -4.66 -12.47 -10.76
C LEU A 325 -4.37 -11.61 -9.54
N GLU A 326 -3.32 -10.79 -9.60
CA GLU A 326 -2.88 -9.98 -8.45
C GLU A 326 -3.72 -8.73 -8.24
N ILE A 327 -3.94 -7.98 -9.32
CA ILE A 327 -4.59 -6.66 -9.25
C ILE A 327 -5.53 -6.48 -10.43
N VAL A 328 -6.64 -5.79 -10.19
CA VAL A 328 -7.53 -5.30 -11.26
C VAL A 328 -7.71 -3.80 -11.10
N SER A 329 -7.08 -3.03 -11.99
CA SER A 329 -7.30 -1.60 -12.09
C SER A 329 -8.38 -1.26 -13.14
N LYS A 330 -8.87 0.00 -13.11
CA LYS A 330 -10.09 0.40 -13.86
C LYS A 330 -9.93 1.73 -14.59
N PRO A 331 -8.91 1.89 -15.47
CA PRO A 331 -8.73 3.12 -16.21
C PRO A 331 -9.77 3.26 -17.34
N GLY A 332 -10.27 4.46 -17.52
CA GLY A 332 -11.25 4.74 -18.57
C GLY A 332 -12.48 3.84 -18.46
N ASP A 333 -12.82 3.21 -19.55
CA ASP A 333 -13.95 2.27 -19.67
C ASP A 333 -13.47 0.80 -19.75
N TYR A 334 -12.32 0.48 -19.13
CA TYR A 334 -11.71 -0.86 -19.17
C TYR A 334 -11.35 -1.38 -17.79
N LEU A 335 -11.12 -2.69 -17.75
CA LEU A 335 -10.46 -3.39 -16.65
C LEU A 335 -9.04 -3.80 -17.11
N MET A 336 -8.03 -3.49 -16.30
CA MET A 336 -6.67 -3.95 -16.52
C MET A 336 -6.36 -5.03 -15.49
N ALA A 337 -6.29 -6.27 -15.93
CA ALA A 337 -6.01 -7.43 -15.10
C ALA A 337 -4.51 -7.74 -15.14
N SER A 338 -3.83 -7.56 -14.00
CA SER A 338 -2.42 -7.87 -13.83
C SER A 338 -2.28 -9.24 -13.19
N TYR A 339 -1.58 -10.13 -13.87
CA TYR A 339 -1.24 -11.48 -13.42
C TYR A 339 0.23 -11.57 -13.06
N LEU A 340 0.53 -12.41 -12.09
CA LEU A 340 1.89 -12.84 -11.80
C LEU A 340 2.16 -14.15 -12.55
N GLU A 341 3.04 -14.12 -13.53
CA GLU A 341 3.50 -15.27 -14.28
C GLU A 341 5.00 -15.46 -14.02
N ASP A 342 5.35 -16.54 -13.34
CA ASP A 342 6.76 -16.82 -12.98
C ASP A 342 7.48 -15.62 -12.36
N ALA A 343 6.83 -14.94 -11.39
CA ALA A 343 7.33 -13.72 -10.74
C ALA A 343 7.53 -12.50 -11.68
N GLN A 344 6.78 -12.43 -12.78
CA GLN A 344 6.75 -11.30 -13.71
C GLN A 344 5.32 -10.82 -13.92
N SER A 345 5.14 -9.51 -14.09
CA SER A 345 3.82 -8.96 -14.41
C SER A 345 3.42 -9.24 -15.86
N GLN A 346 2.20 -9.74 -16.03
CA GLN A 346 1.52 -9.84 -17.32
C GLN A 346 0.19 -9.10 -17.22
N VAL A 347 -0.05 -8.16 -18.09
CA VAL A 347 -1.24 -7.29 -18.02
C VAL A 347 -2.14 -7.51 -19.22
N TYR A 348 -3.45 -7.62 -18.95
CA TYR A 348 -4.47 -7.83 -19.97
C TYR A 348 -5.57 -6.77 -19.83
N GLN A 349 -6.00 -6.23 -20.95
CA GLN A 349 -7.08 -5.24 -21.03
C GLN A 349 -8.39 -5.95 -21.39
N TYR A 350 -9.43 -5.73 -20.57
CA TYR A 350 -10.78 -6.24 -20.79
C TYR A 350 -11.80 -5.11 -20.81
N ASP A 351 -12.95 -5.35 -21.46
CA ASP A 351 -14.12 -4.50 -21.22
C ASP A 351 -14.85 -4.91 -19.92
N TRP A 352 -15.85 -4.13 -19.51
CA TRP A 352 -16.62 -4.39 -18.29
C TRP A 352 -17.54 -5.63 -18.36
N ASN A 353 -17.64 -6.28 -19.52
CA ASN A 353 -18.36 -7.55 -19.70
C ASN A 353 -17.41 -8.75 -19.79
N GLY A 354 -16.12 -8.54 -19.54
CA GLY A 354 -15.11 -9.60 -19.53
C GLY A 354 -14.58 -10.02 -20.90
N LYS A 355 -14.90 -9.25 -21.96
CA LYS A 355 -14.29 -9.50 -23.26
C LYS A 355 -12.85 -9.05 -23.25
N LEU A 356 -11.93 -9.98 -23.48
CA LEU A 356 -10.52 -9.66 -23.68
C LEU A 356 -10.35 -8.76 -24.93
N ILE A 357 -9.74 -7.60 -24.73
CA ILE A 357 -9.42 -6.67 -25.80
C ILE A 357 -8.00 -6.97 -26.32
N ARG A 358 -7.01 -7.05 -25.40
CA ARG A 358 -5.61 -7.35 -25.74
C ARG A 358 -4.76 -7.71 -24.53
N LYS A 359 -3.61 -8.32 -24.80
CA LYS A 359 -2.47 -8.33 -23.88
C LYS A 359 -1.72 -7.01 -24.02
N VAL A 360 -1.26 -6.44 -22.92
CA VAL A 360 -0.41 -5.24 -22.92
C VAL A 360 1.03 -5.66 -23.19
N GLU A 361 1.63 -5.09 -24.22
CA GLU A 361 3.05 -5.28 -24.52
C GLU A 361 3.87 -4.39 -23.56
N LEU A 362 4.44 -5.01 -22.53
CA LEU A 362 5.32 -4.31 -21.57
C LEU A 362 6.71 -4.11 -22.19
N PRO A 363 7.36 -2.94 -21.98
CA PRO A 363 8.66 -2.62 -22.59
C PRO A 363 9.82 -3.54 -22.15
N ALA A 364 9.70 -4.19 -21.00
CA ALA A 364 10.72 -5.10 -20.46
C ALA A 364 10.09 -6.09 -19.46
N ILE A 365 10.85 -7.14 -19.12
CA ILE A 365 10.56 -8.03 -18.00
C ILE A 365 10.66 -7.24 -16.70
N GLY A 366 9.69 -7.39 -15.81
CA GLY A 366 9.69 -6.73 -14.51
C GLY A 366 8.33 -6.68 -13.86
N SER A 367 8.21 -5.83 -12.86
CA SER A 367 6.96 -5.54 -12.15
C SER A 367 6.32 -4.30 -12.74
N ALA A 368 5.11 -4.45 -13.26
CA ALA A 368 4.30 -3.36 -13.81
C ALA A 368 3.08 -3.11 -12.93
N GLY A 369 2.80 -1.84 -12.60
CA GLY A 369 1.67 -1.49 -11.76
C GLY A 369 1.16 -0.07 -12.01
N GLY A 370 -0.04 0.22 -11.50
CA GLY A 370 -0.70 1.49 -11.69
C GLY A 370 -1.88 1.37 -12.63
N PHE A 371 -1.72 1.63 -13.91
CA PHE A 371 -2.80 1.71 -14.89
C PHE A 371 -3.98 2.52 -14.35
N SER A 372 -3.65 3.69 -13.77
CA SER A 372 -4.64 4.57 -13.18
C SER A 372 -5.29 5.47 -14.23
N GLY A 373 -6.55 5.76 -14.04
CA GLY A 373 -7.32 6.67 -14.88
C GLY A 373 -8.78 6.70 -14.44
N LYS A 374 -9.46 7.82 -14.66
CA LYS A 374 -10.90 7.96 -14.40
C LYS A 374 -11.72 7.41 -15.55
N LYS A 375 -13.01 7.15 -15.28
CA LYS A 375 -13.97 6.77 -16.31
C LYS A 375 -14.06 7.84 -17.40
N GLY A 376 -14.02 7.39 -18.67
CA GLY A 376 -14.05 8.26 -19.84
C GLY A 376 -12.69 8.84 -20.25
N GLU A 377 -11.61 8.62 -19.48
CA GLU A 377 -10.27 8.94 -19.95
C GLU A 377 -9.80 7.95 -21.02
N THR A 378 -9.01 8.44 -21.96
CA THR A 378 -8.50 7.67 -23.10
C THR A 378 -7.10 7.14 -22.87
N GLU A 379 -6.47 7.53 -21.77
CA GLU A 379 -5.11 7.17 -21.42
C GLU A 379 -5.01 6.74 -19.96
N ALA A 380 -4.00 5.96 -19.67
CA ALA A 380 -3.63 5.55 -18.33
C ALA A 380 -2.12 5.70 -18.15
N PHE A 381 -1.68 5.80 -16.90
CA PHE A 381 -0.27 5.78 -16.57
C PHE A 381 0.06 4.55 -15.74
N TYR A 382 1.21 3.94 -16.03
CA TYR A 382 1.73 2.83 -15.24
C TYR A 382 3.24 2.97 -15.04
N SER A 383 3.75 2.36 -14.01
CA SER A 383 5.20 2.24 -13.78
C SER A 383 5.67 0.82 -14.04
N LEU A 384 6.87 0.71 -14.60
CA LEU A 384 7.60 -0.55 -14.77
C LEU A 384 8.95 -0.42 -14.07
N THR A 385 9.30 -1.43 -13.29
CA THR A 385 10.62 -1.54 -12.64
C THR A 385 11.16 -2.95 -12.77
N ASN A 386 12.48 -3.08 -12.81
CA ASN A 386 13.18 -4.35 -12.69
C ASN A 386 14.52 -4.17 -11.96
N PHE A 387 15.32 -5.22 -11.87
CA PHE A 387 16.57 -5.21 -11.10
C PHE A 387 17.65 -4.27 -11.64
N THR A 388 17.57 -3.85 -12.90
CA THR A 388 18.54 -2.96 -13.55
C THR A 388 17.96 -1.61 -13.93
N THR A 389 16.63 -1.44 -13.84
CA THR A 389 15.95 -0.22 -14.26
C THR A 389 15.08 0.30 -13.12
N PRO A 390 15.30 1.53 -12.64
CA PRO A 390 14.45 2.13 -11.62
C PRO A 390 13.04 2.35 -12.16
N SER A 391 12.09 2.58 -11.26
CA SER A 391 10.69 2.78 -11.61
C SER A 391 10.55 3.85 -12.70
N THR A 392 10.12 3.42 -13.87
CA THR A 392 9.97 4.22 -15.09
C THR A 392 8.50 4.32 -15.43
N VAL A 393 8.00 5.53 -15.65
CA VAL A 393 6.59 5.80 -15.93
C VAL A 393 6.33 5.78 -17.43
N TYR A 394 5.29 5.05 -17.83
CA TYR A 394 4.78 4.96 -19.19
C TYR A 394 3.37 5.51 -19.27
N ARG A 395 3.06 6.12 -20.40
CA ARG A 395 1.71 6.51 -20.80
C ARG A 395 1.16 5.44 -21.73
N TYR A 396 -0.03 4.95 -21.45
CA TYR A 396 -0.71 3.90 -22.18
C TYR A 396 -1.98 4.43 -22.83
N ASP A 397 -2.09 4.33 -24.14
CA ASP A 397 -3.30 4.67 -24.88
C ASP A 397 -4.28 3.50 -24.78
N LEU A 398 -5.43 3.73 -24.16
CA LEU A 398 -6.45 2.70 -23.90
C LEU A 398 -7.14 2.20 -25.17
N ALA A 399 -7.17 3.00 -26.25
CA ALA A 399 -7.81 2.62 -27.51
C ALA A 399 -6.86 1.82 -28.41
N THR A 400 -5.62 2.27 -28.55
CA THR A 400 -4.62 1.62 -29.44
C THR A 400 -3.83 0.52 -28.73
N GLY A 401 -3.60 0.63 -27.42
CA GLY A 401 -2.72 -0.25 -26.66
C GLY A 401 -1.24 0.12 -26.74
N GLU A 402 -0.93 1.31 -27.26
CA GLU A 402 0.44 1.79 -27.35
C GLU A 402 0.95 2.28 -26.00
N SER A 403 2.16 1.85 -25.63
CA SER A 403 2.89 2.34 -24.46
C SER A 403 4.01 3.27 -24.91
N THR A 404 4.02 4.51 -24.40
CA THR A 404 5.08 5.47 -24.65
C THR A 404 5.78 5.86 -23.37
N LEU A 405 7.11 6.04 -23.42
CA LEU A 405 7.87 6.51 -22.26
C LEU A 405 7.39 7.90 -21.86
N TYR A 406 7.01 8.07 -20.59
CA TYR A 406 6.62 9.35 -20.04
C TYR A 406 7.73 9.98 -19.18
N LYS A 407 8.20 9.26 -18.15
CA LYS A 407 9.27 9.71 -17.24
C LYS A 407 10.20 8.57 -16.88
N ARG A 408 11.50 8.82 -16.94
CA ARG A 408 12.54 7.89 -16.49
C ARG A 408 13.50 8.64 -15.58
N PRO A 409 13.81 8.10 -14.40
CA PRO A 409 14.87 8.66 -13.55
C PRO A 409 16.25 8.60 -14.23
N GLU A 410 17.05 9.63 -14.05
CA GLU A 410 18.44 9.64 -14.48
C GLU A 410 19.32 9.04 -13.38
N VAL A 411 19.71 7.78 -13.54
CA VAL A 411 20.61 7.09 -12.61
C VAL A 411 22.07 7.21 -13.03
N LYS A 412 22.98 7.13 -12.05
CA LYS A 412 24.44 7.27 -12.28
C LYS A 412 25.13 5.98 -12.71
N PHE A 413 24.41 5.09 -13.35
CA PHE A 413 24.92 3.91 -14.03
C PHE A 413 24.11 3.68 -15.30
N ASN A 414 24.66 2.95 -16.26
CA ASN A 414 23.92 2.57 -17.46
C ASN A 414 23.22 1.22 -17.22
N PRO A 415 21.88 1.15 -17.19
CA PRO A 415 21.14 -0.10 -17.04
C PRO A 415 21.50 -1.15 -18.12
N GLU A 416 21.85 -0.71 -19.33
CA GLU A 416 22.20 -1.56 -20.44
C GLU A 416 23.58 -2.26 -20.30
N ASP A 417 24.38 -1.87 -19.30
CA ASP A 417 25.62 -2.57 -18.95
C ASP A 417 25.36 -3.88 -18.22
N TYR A 418 24.12 -4.17 -17.88
CA TYR A 418 23.74 -5.32 -17.07
C TYR A 418 22.74 -6.21 -17.78
N THR A 419 22.85 -7.49 -17.55
CA THR A 419 21.87 -8.50 -17.96
C THR A 419 21.05 -8.92 -16.75
N THR A 420 19.72 -8.96 -16.94
CA THR A 420 18.78 -9.64 -16.06
C THR A 420 18.21 -10.83 -16.81
N GLU A 421 18.39 -12.02 -16.31
CA GLU A 421 17.79 -13.24 -16.88
C GLU A 421 17.01 -14.01 -15.82
N GLN A 422 15.94 -14.66 -16.25
CA GLN A 422 15.19 -15.57 -15.42
C GLN A 422 15.64 -16.99 -15.66
N VAL A 423 15.94 -17.69 -14.59
CA VAL A 423 16.27 -19.13 -14.61
C VAL A 423 15.36 -19.88 -13.65
N PHE A 424 15.28 -21.20 -13.81
CA PHE A 424 14.51 -22.05 -12.92
C PHE A 424 15.40 -23.07 -12.27
N TYR A 425 15.28 -23.21 -10.95
CA TYR A 425 15.88 -24.33 -10.23
C TYR A 425 14.79 -25.26 -9.68
N THR A 426 15.18 -26.47 -9.33
CA THR A 426 14.25 -27.46 -8.79
C THR A 426 14.42 -27.51 -7.27
N SER A 427 13.35 -27.24 -6.53
CA SER A 427 13.27 -27.37 -5.07
C SER A 427 13.33 -28.84 -4.64
N LYS A 428 13.51 -29.07 -3.33
CA LYS A 428 13.60 -30.44 -2.75
C LYS A 428 12.37 -31.29 -3.00
N ASP A 429 11.20 -30.67 -3.13
CA ASP A 429 9.90 -31.30 -3.43
C ASP A 429 9.63 -31.47 -4.93
N GLY A 430 10.57 -31.07 -5.79
CA GLY A 430 10.44 -31.13 -7.25
C GLY A 430 9.84 -29.89 -7.89
N THR A 431 9.40 -28.90 -7.11
CA THR A 431 8.82 -27.66 -7.62
C THR A 431 9.84 -26.86 -8.41
N LYS A 432 9.47 -26.36 -9.59
CA LYS A 432 10.24 -25.40 -10.37
C LYS A 432 10.06 -24.01 -9.81
N VAL A 433 11.15 -23.42 -9.34
CA VAL A 433 11.14 -22.09 -8.70
C VAL A 433 11.85 -21.11 -9.62
N PRO A 434 11.19 -19.99 -10.02
CA PRO A 434 11.84 -18.94 -10.79
C PRO A 434 12.87 -18.20 -9.92
N MET A 435 13.97 -17.79 -10.54
CA MET A 435 15.01 -16.99 -9.92
C MET A 435 15.57 -16.01 -10.94
N PHE A 436 15.78 -14.77 -10.54
CA PHE A 436 16.42 -13.78 -11.39
C PHE A 436 17.91 -13.73 -11.08
N ILE A 437 18.73 -13.73 -12.13
CA ILE A 437 20.17 -13.52 -12.03
C ILE A 437 20.51 -12.22 -12.71
N VAL A 438 21.22 -11.35 -11.98
CA VAL A 438 21.63 -10.02 -12.47
C VAL A 438 23.14 -9.92 -12.42
N TYR A 439 23.74 -9.56 -13.55
CA TYR A 439 25.20 -9.44 -13.66
C TYR A 439 25.60 -8.45 -14.75
N ARG A 440 26.84 -7.97 -14.66
CA ARG A 440 27.41 -7.07 -15.66
C ARG A 440 27.70 -7.81 -16.95
N ASN A 441 27.36 -7.20 -18.10
CA ASN A 441 27.62 -7.78 -19.43
C ASN A 441 29.10 -8.16 -19.58
N GLY A 442 29.33 -9.36 -20.12
CA GLY A 442 30.68 -9.90 -20.27
C GLY A 442 31.29 -10.51 -19.02
N LEU A 443 30.57 -10.57 -17.89
CA LEU A 443 31.03 -11.28 -16.71
C LEU A 443 31.17 -12.77 -17.00
N LYS A 444 32.33 -13.35 -16.66
CA LYS A 444 32.54 -14.80 -16.77
C LYS A 444 31.90 -15.50 -15.57
N LEU A 445 30.88 -16.30 -15.83
CA LEU A 445 30.13 -17.05 -14.80
C LEU A 445 30.92 -18.38 -14.49
N ASP A 446 32.01 -18.29 -13.78
CA ASP A 446 32.91 -19.43 -13.48
C ASP A 446 32.90 -19.88 -12.01
N GLY A 447 31.94 -19.37 -11.21
CA GLY A 447 31.80 -19.70 -9.79
C GLY A 447 32.72 -18.92 -8.85
N ASN A 448 33.57 -18.03 -9.36
CA ASN A 448 34.53 -17.26 -8.55
C ASN A 448 34.05 -15.82 -8.24
N ASN A 449 32.88 -15.43 -8.76
CA ASN A 449 32.34 -14.09 -8.55
C ASN A 449 31.69 -13.99 -7.17
N PRO A 450 31.86 -12.86 -6.45
CA PRO A 450 31.01 -12.56 -5.30
C PRO A 450 29.54 -12.60 -5.69
N CYS A 451 28.70 -13.27 -4.91
CA CYS A 451 27.28 -13.40 -5.17
C CYS A 451 26.51 -12.92 -3.95
N TYR A 452 25.51 -12.07 -4.19
CA TYR A 452 24.52 -11.66 -3.21
C TYR A 452 23.21 -12.38 -3.50
N LEU A 453 22.78 -13.26 -2.58
CA LEU A 453 21.51 -13.96 -2.66
C LEU A 453 20.48 -13.22 -1.81
N TYR A 454 19.39 -12.80 -2.43
CA TYR A 454 18.27 -12.16 -1.75
C TYR A 454 16.98 -12.96 -1.98
N ALA A 455 16.20 -13.12 -0.93
CA ALA A 455 14.86 -13.67 -0.98
C ALA A 455 14.02 -13.06 0.15
N TYR A 456 12.71 -12.96 -0.08
CA TYR A 456 11.73 -12.58 0.94
C TYR A 456 10.72 -13.71 1.11
N GLY A 457 10.44 -14.10 2.35
CA GLY A 457 9.66 -15.31 2.67
C GLY A 457 8.38 -15.05 3.44
N GLY A 458 7.74 -13.90 3.26
CA GLY A 458 6.53 -13.56 4.00
C GLY A 458 5.41 -12.96 3.13
N PHE A 459 4.16 -13.10 3.61
CA PHE A 459 2.95 -12.42 3.07
C PHE A 459 2.70 -12.64 1.58
N GLN A 460 3.14 -13.76 1.01
CA GLN A 460 3.01 -14.10 -0.43
C GLN A 460 3.67 -13.06 -1.37
N VAL A 461 4.66 -12.32 -0.88
CA VAL A 461 5.44 -11.37 -1.70
C VAL A 461 6.42 -12.16 -2.58
N SER A 462 6.40 -11.87 -3.88
CA SER A 462 7.25 -12.49 -4.92
C SER A 462 8.20 -11.48 -5.51
#